data_77afbfb8b0aa546b70287c18e3a9df24
#
_entry.id   77afbfb8b0aa546b70287c18e3a9df24
#
_cell.length_a   1.000
_cell.length_b   1.000
_cell.length_c   1.000
_cell.angle_alpha   90.00
_cell.angle_beta   90.00
_cell.angle_gamma   90.00
#
_symmetry.space_group_name_H-M   'P 1'
#
loop_
_entity.id
_entity.type
_entity.pdbx_description
1 polymer ?
#
loop_
_entity_poly.entity_id
_entity_poly.type
_entity_poly.pdbx_seq_one_letter_code
_entity_poly.pdbx_strand_id
1 'polypeptide(L)'
;RCLNLEAYGEMMRIPFYEIRYLDVHQNYVTVHAKADYTVKRTLGDFEKELDDRFCRVGRAMILNLKYIQRVTKTEVRLSDGTVLPLPRGAYEPLNRAIIQHA
;
A
#
# COMPACT_ATOMS: atom_id res chain seq x y z
N ARG A 1 4.60 5.01 14.06
CA ARG A 1 5.70 5.05 13.09
C ARG A 1 5.29 5.87 11.87
N CYS A 2 6.27 6.45 11.21
CA CYS A 2 6.03 7.35 10.08
C CYS A 2 6.90 6.98 8.89
N LEU A 3 6.37 7.22 7.71
CA LEU A 3 7.14 7.22 6.48
C LEU A 3 7.70 8.63 6.29
N ASN A 4 9.01 8.74 6.11
CA ASN A 4 9.64 10.03 5.79
C ASN A 4 9.70 10.13 4.28
N LEU A 5 9.01 11.13 3.74
CA LEU A 5 8.84 11.28 2.30
C LEU A 5 9.29 12.66 1.86
N GLU A 6 10.29 12.71 0.97
CA GLU A 6 10.69 13.95 0.34
C GLU A 6 9.94 14.10 -0.97
N ALA A 7 9.08 15.10 -1.05
CA ALA A 7 8.25 15.35 -2.21
C ALA A 7 7.96 16.85 -2.30
N TYR A 8 7.89 17.35 -3.53
CA TYR A 8 7.53 18.76 -3.82
C TYR A 8 8.43 19.76 -3.08
N GLY A 9 9.72 19.40 -2.91
CA GLY A 9 10.68 20.24 -2.22
C GLY A 9 10.55 20.27 -0.70
N GLU A 10 9.75 19.37 -0.12
CA GLU A 10 9.49 19.32 1.31
C GLU A 10 9.76 17.92 1.85
N MET A 11 10.15 17.85 3.12
CA MET A 11 10.24 16.61 3.85
C MET A 11 8.96 16.45 4.67
N MET A 12 8.22 15.36 4.42
CA MET A 12 6.98 15.08 5.11
C MET A 12 7.10 13.81 5.92
N ARG A 13 6.47 13.80 7.08
CA ARG A 13 6.37 12.61 7.92
C ARG A 13 4.92 12.16 7.90
N ILE A 14 4.68 11.00 7.28
CA ILE A 14 3.34 10.47 7.08
C ILE A 14 3.16 9.28 8.03
N PRO A 15 2.30 9.38 9.04
CA PRO A 15 2.07 8.24 9.94
C PRO A 15 1.61 7.01 9.16
N PHE A 16 2.12 5.85 9.53
CA PHE A 16 1.74 4.61 8.86
C PHE A 16 0.23 4.38 8.90
N TYR A 17 -0.43 4.76 10.00
CA TYR A 17 -1.88 4.54 10.12
C TYR A 17 -2.69 5.36 9.13
N GLU A 18 -2.12 6.40 8.53
CA GLU A 18 -2.81 7.19 7.51
C GLU A 18 -2.66 6.60 6.11
N ILE A 19 -1.67 5.75 5.89
CA ILE A 19 -1.37 5.22 4.56
C ILE A 19 -2.27 4.03 4.29
N ARG A 20 -3.12 4.17 3.27
CA ARG A 20 -4.03 3.09 2.87
C ARG A 20 -3.34 2.10 1.94
N TYR A 21 -2.62 2.60 0.96
CA TYR A 21 -1.87 1.77 0.03
C TYR A 21 -0.90 2.63 -0.78
N LEU A 22 0.02 1.95 -1.46
CA LEU A 22 0.93 2.56 -2.42
C LEU A 22 0.78 1.81 -3.73
N ASP A 23 0.83 2.53 -4.84
CA ASP A 23 0.87 1.89 -6.14
C ASP A 23 1.90 2.56 -7.04
N VAL A 24 2.35 1.81 -8.05
CA VAL A 24 3.34 2.31 -8.99
C VAL A 24 2.72 2.41 -10.38
N HIS A 25 3.02 3.51 -11.05
CA HIS A 25 2.69 3.70 -12.46
C HIS A 25 3.95 4.18 -13.16
N GLN A 26 4.47 3.37 -14.08
CA GLN A 26 5.76 3.65 -14.71
C GLN A 26 6.85 3.74 -13.65
N ASN A 27 7.52 4.88 -13.53
CA ASN A 27 8.61 5.08 -12.58
C ASN A 27 8.19 5.88 -11.34
N TYR A 28 6.88 6.04 -11.14
CA TYR A 28 6.36 6.87 -10.03
C TYR A 28 5.52 6.05 -9.10
N VAL A 29 5.79 6.21 -7.80
CA VAL A 29 4.96 5.61 -6.75
C VAL A 29 4.09 6.69 -6.15
N THR A 30 2.81 6.39 -5.99
CA THR A 30 1.88 7.24 -5.26
C THR A 30 1.60 6.63 -3.91
N VAL A 31 1.80 7.40 -2.85
CA VAL A 31 1.44 7.05 -1.48
C VAL A 31 0.07 7.63 -1.22
N HIS A 32 -0.92 6.75 -1.04
CA HIS A 32 -2.31 7.14 -0.81
C HIS A 32 -2.58 7.22 0.69
N ALA A 33 -2.57 8.42 1.22
CA ALA A 33 -2.81 8.73 2.63
C ALA A 33 -3.97 9.72 2.73
N LYS A 34 -3.95 10.66 3.66
CA LYS A 34 -4.96 11.73 3.71
C LYS A 34 -4.90 12.57 2.44
N ALA A 35 -3.69 12.77 1.92
CA ALA A 35 -3.46 13.33 0.60
C ALA A 35 -2.65 12.30 -0.18
N ASP A 36 -2.59 12.44 -1.50
CA ASP A 36 -1.80 11.58 -2.35
C ASP A 36 -0.45 12.25 -2.64
N TYR A 37 0.63 11.48 -2.51
CA TYR A 37 1.98 11.96 -2.76
C TYR A 37 2.62 11.08 -3.82
N THR A 38 3.05 11.66 -4.93
CA THR A 38 3.67 10.94 -6.04
C THR A 38 5.14 11.30 -6.15
N VAL A 39 5.99 10.27 -6.13
CA VAL A 39 7.45 10.47 -6.16
C VAL A 39 8.10 9.46 -7.10
N LYS A 40 9.27 9.81 -7.61
CA LYS A 40 10.03 8.92 -8.48
C LYS A 40 10.89 8.00 -7.62
N ARG A 41 10.29 6.91 -7.17
CA ARG A 41 10.93 5.87 -6.37
C ARG A 41 10.32 4.53 -6.74
N THR A 42 10.90 3.43 -6.28
CA THR A 42 10.38 2.08 -6.52
C THR A 42 9.57 1.59 -5.32
N LEU A 43 8.65 0.67 -5.56
CA LEU A 43 7.95 0.01 -4.45
C LEU A 43 8.92 -0.75 -3.55
N GLY A 44 9.98 -1.34 -4.13
CA GLY A 44 11.00 -2.02 -3.35
C GLY A 44 11.69 -1.12 -2.34
N ASP A 45 11.92 0.15 -2.71
CA ASP A 45 12.48 1.12 -1.78
C ASP A 45 11.55 1.35 -0.60
N PHE A 46 10.25 1.48 -0.87
CA PHE A 46 9.27 1.68 0.19
C PHE A 46 9.10 0.45 1.08
N GLU A 47 9.18 -0.75 0.52
CA GLU A 47 9.09 -1.97 1.32
C GLU A 47 10.09 -2.00 2.46
N LYS A 48 11.28 -1.47 2.24
CA LYS A 48 12.34 -1.46 3.25
C LYS A 48 12.02 -0.53 4.42
N GLU A 49 11.19 0.47 4.20
CA GLU A 49 10.86 1.48 5.20
C GLU A 49 9.55 1.20 5.93
N LEU A 50 8.69 0.35 5.35
CA LEU A 50 7.38 0.03 5.90
C LEU A 50 7.47 -1.18 6.82
N ASP A 51 6.52 -1.32 7.73
CA ASP A 51 6.48 -2.45 8.64
C ASP A 51 5.53 -3.54 8.14
N ASP A 52 5.31 -4.57 8.96
CA ASP A 52 4.56 -5.76 8.58
C ASP A 52 3.04 -5.56 8.47
N ARG A 53 2.53 -4.37 8.79
CA ARG A 53 1.13 -4.06 8.47
C ARG A 53 0.91 -3.86 6.98
N PHE A 54 2.01 -3.71 6.23
CA PHE A 54 1.97 -3.51 4.79
C PHE A 54 2.33 -4.79 4.06
N CYS A 55 1.57 -5.13 3.03
CA CYS A 55 1.77 -6.35 2.25
C CYS A 55 1.93 -6.00 0.78
N ARG A 56 3.05 -6.43 0.18
CA ARG A 56 3.27 -6.29 -1.25
C ARG A 56 2.33 -7.23 -2.00
N VAL A 57 1.57 -6.71 -2.95
CA VAL A 57 0.63 -7.49 -3.75
C VAL A 57 1.04 -7.36 -5.22
N GLY A 58 1.59 -8.43 -5.75
CA GLY A 58 2.10 -8.41 -7.11
C GLY A 58 3.23 -7.40 -7.29
N ARG A 59 3.31 -6.84 -8.49
CA ARG A 59 4.39 -5.89 -8.83
C ARG A 59 3.99 -4.43 -8.63
N ALA A 60 2.70 -4.17 -8.53
CA ALA A 60 2.20 -2.81 -8.73
C ALA A 60 1.71 -2.13 -7.46
N MET A 61 1.53 -2.83 -6.33
CA MET A 61 0.98 -2.17 -5.15
C MET A 61 1.43 -2.80 -3.84
N ILE A 62 1.34 -1.99 -2.79
CA ILE A 62 1.53 -2.40 -1.39
C ILE A 62 0.28 -1.96 -0.65
N LEU A 63 -0.36 -2.87 0.08
CA LEU A 63 -1.59 -2.58 0.81
C LEU A 63 -1.32 -2.52 2.31
N ASN A 64 -1.97 -1.57 2.98
CA ASN A 64 -2.02 -1.58 4.45
C ASN A 64 -3.14 -2.53 4.84
N LEU A 65 -2.77 -3.64 5.49
CA LEU A 65 -3.72 -4.70 5.87
C LEU A 65 -4.84 -4.19 6.77
N LYS A 66 -4.57 -3.15 7.55
CA LYS A 66 -5.56 -2.56 8.46
C LYS A 66 -6.72 -1.89 7.74
N TYR A 67 -6.54 -1.52 6.47
CA TYR A 67 -7.60 -0.88 5.69
C TYR A 67 -8.41 -1.84 4.86
N ILE A 68 -8.03 -3.11 4.79
CA ILE A 68 -8.74 -4.09 3.97
C ILE A 68 -10.06 -4.44 4.62
N GLN A 69 -11.15 -4.22 3.88
CA GLN A 69 -12.50 -4.58 4.30
C GLN A 69 -12.92 -5.94 3.75
N ARG A 70 -12.61 -6.21 2.48
CA ARG A 70 -13.08 -7.41 1.81
C ARG A 70 -12.14 -7.80 0.68
N VAL A 71 -11.93 -9.09 0.51
CA VAL A 71 -11.08 -9.63 -0.55
C VAL A 71 -11.84 -10.70 -1.31
N THR A 72 -11.84 -10.60 -2.63
CA THR A 72 -12.26 -11.68 -3.51
C THR A 72 -11.06 -12.12 -4.34
N LYS A 73 -11.24 -13.11 -5.19
CA LYS A 73 -10.12 -13.56 -6.04
C LYS A 73 -9.69 -12.53 -7.07
N THR A 74 -10.55 -11.56 -7.37
CA THR A 74 -10.30 -10.58 -8.44
C THR A 74 -10.13 -9.15 -7.95
N GLU A 75 -10.47 -8.85 -6.70
CA GLU A 75 -10.39 -7.49 -6.21
C GLU A 75 -10.28 -7.42 -4.70
N VAL A 76 -9.79 -6.30 -4.21
CA VAL A 76 -9.75 -5.98 -2.79
C VAL A 76 -10.48 -4.65 -2.59
N ARG A 77 -11.33 -4.60 -1.54
CA ARG A 77 -12.03 -3.38 -1.16
C ARG A 77 -11.45 -2.87 0.15
N LEU A 78 -11.10 -1.59 0.16
CA LEU A 78 -10.62 -0.91 1.35
C LEU A 78 -11.80 -0.29 2.10
N SER A 79 -11.58 0.03 3.37
CA SER A 79 -12.65 0.54 4.24
C SER A 79 -13.19 1.90 3.82
N ASP A 80 -12.44 2.66 3.00
CA ASP A 80 -12.90 3.93 2.45
C ASP A 80 -13.72 3.77 1.15
N GLY A 81 -13.96 2.53 0.72
CA GLY A 81 -14.69 2.23 -0.51
C GLY A 81 -13.85 2.05 -1.76
N THR A 82 -12.55 2.30 -1.68
CA THR A 82 -11.64 2.08 -2.80
C THR A 82 -11.63 0.60 -3.18
N VAL A 83 -11.75 0.30 -4.47
CA VAL A 83 -11.68 -1.06 -4.99
C VAL A 83 -10.47 -1.15 -5.91
N LEU A 84 -9.60 -2.11 -5.65
CA LEU A 84 -8.37 -2.32 -6.39
C LEU A 84 -8.37 -3.71 -7.02
N PRO A 85 -7.93 -3.84 -8.28
CA PRO A 85 -7.83 -5.16 -8.90
C PRO A 85 -6.75 -6.00 -8.24
N LEU A 86 -7.03 -7.28 -8.07
CA LEU A 86 -6.10 -8.21 -7.45
C LEU A 86 -5.45 -9.06 -8.54
N PRO A 87 -4.11 -9.10 -8.63
CA PRO A 87 -3.45 -9.91 -9.63
C PRO A 87 -3.73 -11.40 -9.41
N ARG A 88 -3.64 -12.15 -10.51
CA ARG A 88 -3.79 -13.60 -10.44
C ARG A 88 -2.77 -14.17 -9.45
N GLY A 89 -3.23 -15.07 -8.59
CA GLY A 89 -2.37 -15.74 -7.62
C GLY A 89 -2.14 -14.96 -6.33
N ALA A 90 -2.65 -13.74 -6.22
CA ALA A 90 -2.42 -12.91 -5.04
C ALA A 90 -3.41 -13.18 -3.90
N TYR A 91 -4.54 -13.83 -4.17
CA TYR A 91 -5.61 -14.01 -3.18
C TYR A 91 -5.12 -14.78 -1.94
N GLU A 92 -4.50 -15.94 -2.12
CA GLU A 92 -4.10 -16.76 -0.98
C GLU A 92 -2.97 -16.15 -0.16
N PRO A 93 -1.89 -15.62 -0.76
CA PRO A 93 -0.86 -14.93 0.03
C PRO A 93 -1.42 -13.74 0.82
N LEU A 94 -2.33 -12.98 0.20
CA LEU A 94 -2.94 -11.83 0.88
C LEU A 94 -3.81 -12.29 2.05
N ASN A 95 -4.60 -13.33 1.89
CA ASN A 95 -5.42 -13.88 2.97
C ASN A 95 -4.55 -14.37 4.13
N ARG A 96 -3.44 -15.03 3.84
CA ARG A 96 -2.52 -15.45 4.89
C ARG A 96 -1.96 -14.26 5.66
N ALA A 97 -1.59 -13.20 4.96
CA ALA A 97 -1.09 -11.99 5.61
C ALA A 97 -2.15 -11.36 6.51
N ILE A 98 -3.40 -11.28 6.04
CA ILE A 98 -4.51 -10.74 6.83
C ILE A 98 -4.70 -11.55 8.11
N ILE A 99 -4.70 -12.86 8.01
CA ILE A 99 -4.90 -13.74 9.18
C ILE A 99 -3.76 -13.59 10.17
N GLN A 100 -2.52 -13.50 9.70
CA GLN A 100 -1.34 -13.35 10.56
C GLN A 100 -1.34 -12.02 11.31
N HIS A 101 -1.96 -11.00 10.76
CA HIS A 101 -1.98 -9.65 11.34
C HIS A 101 -3.38 -9.23 11.83
N ALA A 102 -4.23 -10.20 12.04
CA ALA A 102 -5.58 -9.95 12.53
C ALA A 102 -5.57 -9.44 14.00
#